data_e327548a244b2383414f3a8ca9d6b0f0
#
_entry.id   e327548a244b2383414f3a8ca9d6b0f0
#
_cell.length_a   1.000
_cell.length_b   1.000
_cell.length_c   1.000
_cell.angle_alpha   90.00
_cell.angle_beta   90.00
_cell.angle_gamma   90.00
#
_symmetry.space_group_name_H-M   'P 1'
#
loop_
_entity.id
_entity.type
_entity.pdbx_description
1 polymer ?
#
loop_
_entity_poly.entity_id
_entity_poly.type
_entity_poly.pdbx_seq_one_letter_code
_entity_poly.pdbx_strand_id
1 'polypeptide(L)'
;MGRVALVTGGSRGIGAAISTALKAEGYTVAANYAGNDEAASAFTAETGIKTYKWSVADYDACAAGIAQVEEDLGPVDILVNNAGITRDATFHKMTKDQWDQVIGTNLNGLFNMTHPIWPGMRGRGFGRVINISSINGQKGQMGQANYSAAKAGDIGFTKALAQ
;
A
#
# COMPACT_ATOMS: atom_id res chain seq x y z
N MET A 1 -3.58 24.35 -0.89
CA MET A 1 -3.66 23.01 -1.52
C MET A 1 -4.17 22.02 -0.48
N GLY A 2 -5.03 21.09 -0.89
CA GLY A 2 -5.46 20.00 0.00
C GLY A 2 -4.29 19.06 0.31
N ARG A 3 -4.40 18.28 1.40
CA ARG A 3 -3.41 17.25 1.75
C ARG A 3 -3.34 16.16 0.69
N VAL A 4 -2.14 15.63 0.45
CA VAL A 4 -1.91 14.55 -0.50
C VAL A 4 -2.04 13.19 0.19
N ALA A 5 -2.85 12.32 -0.41
CA ALA A 5 -3.03 10.94 0.00
C ALA A 5 -2.52 9.99 -1.09
N LEU A 6 -1.64 9.06 -0.72
CA LEU A 6 -1.13 8.00 -1.59
C LEU A 6 -1.73 6.66 -1.17
N VAL A 7 -2.41 5.98 -2.10
CA VAL A 7 -3.06 4.68 -1.86
C VAL A 7 -2.36 3.61 -2.69
N THR A 8 -1.75 2.62 -2.05
CA THR A 8 -1.14 1.49 -2.78
C THR A 8 -2.21 0.48 -3.20
N GLY A 9 -2.06 -0.08 -4.41
CA GLY A 9 -3.14 -0.87 -5.03
C GLY A 9 -4.43 -0.06 -5.20
N GLY A 10 -4.30 1.25 -5.42
CA GLY A 10 -5.37 2.24 -5.34
C GLY A 10 -6.31 2.33 -6.55
N SER A 11 -6.05 1.57 -7.62
CA SER A 11 -6.81 1.68 -8.88
C SER A 11 -7.90 0.61 -9.08
N ARG A 12 -8.07 -0.32 -8.12
CA ARG A 12 -9.10 -1.37 -8.19
C ARG A 12 -9.56 -1.83 -6.80
N GLY A 13 -10.71 -2.49 -6.73
CA GLY A 13 -11.24 -3.12 -5.52
C GLY A 13 -11.30 -2.15 -4.34
N ILE A 14 -10.85 -2.61 -3.17
CA ILE A 14 -10.84 -1.83 -1.92
C ILE A 14 -10.02 -0.54 -2.08
N GLY A 15 -8.85 -0.63 -2.73
CA GLY A 15 -8.00 0.54 -2.95
C GLY A 15 -8.67 1.63 -3.79
N ALA A 16 -9.41 1.25 -4.85
CA ALA A 16 -10.16 2.21 -5.67
C ALA A 16 -11.28 2.89 -4.86
N ALA A 17 -12.00 2.13 -4.04
CA ALA A 17 -13.03 2.69 -3.15
C ALA A 17 -12.42 3.68 -2.14
N ILE A 18 -11.27 3.36 -1.55
CA ILE A 18 -10.54 4.25 -0.64
C ILE A 18 -10.09 5.52 -1.38
N SER A 19 -9.49 5.36 -2.57
CA SER A 19 -9.02 6.48 -3.38
C SER A 19 -10.16 7.45 -3.75
N THR A 20 -11.30 6.90 -4.17
CA THR A 20 -12.49 7.67 -4.53
C THR A 20 -13.09 8.38 -3.31
N ALA A 21 -13.18 7.70 -2.17
CA ALA A 21 -13.70 8.29 -0.94
C ALA A 21 -12.80 9.44 -0.46
N LEU A 22 -11.49 9.27 -0.45
CA LEU A 22 -10.55 10.34 -0.08
C LEU A 22 -10.66 11.55 -1.03
N LYS A 23 -10.82 11.31 -2.33
CA LYS A 23 -11.04 12.40 -3.29
C LYS A 23 -12.34 13.15 -3.02
N ALA A 24 -13.41 12.45 -2.71
CA ALA A 24 -14.71 13.06 -2.38
C ALA A 24 -14.64 13.95 -1.12
N GLU A 25 -13.76 13.60 -0.16
CA GLU A 25 -13.47 14.40 1.03
C GLU A 25 -12.49 15.57 0.79
N GLY A 26 -12.11 15.83 -0.47
CA GLY A 26 -11.29 16.98 -0.86
C GLY A 26 -9.78 16.77 -0.77
N TYR A 27 -9.31 15.53 -0.59
CA TYR A 27 -7.88 15.22 -0.67
C TYR A 27 -7.39 15.19 -2.13
N THR A 28 -6.14 15.57 -2.35
CA THR A 28 -5.43 15.27 -3.58
C THR A 28 -4.93 13.82 -3.50
N VAL A 29 -5.39 12.95 -4.42
CA VAL A 29 -5.14 11.51 -4.32
C VAL A 29 -4.22 11.03 -5.44
N ALA A 30 -3.20 10.25 -5.07
CA ALA A 30 -2.39 9.42 -5.95
C ALA A 30 -2.73 7.95 -5.72
N ALA A 31 -2.95 7.19 -6.79
CA ALA A 31 -3.21 5.76 -6.73
C ALA A 31 -2.03 4.98 -7.35
N ASN A 32 -1.30 4.21 -6.52
CA ASN A 32 -0.28 3.30 -7.02
C ASN A 32 -0.90 1.99 -7.52
N TYR A 33 -0.29 1.41 -8.56
CA TYR A 33 -0.60 0.07 -9.05
C TYR A 33 0.67 -0.63 -9.56
N ALA A 34 0.65 -1.98 -9.70
CA ALA A 34 1.85 -2.73 -10.11
C ALA A 34 1.83 -3.19 -11.57
N GLY A 35 0.70 -3.67 -12.11
CA GLY A 35 0.77 -4.38 -13.38
C GLY A 35 -0.45 -4.31 -14.31
N ASN A 36 -1.59 -3.82 -13.89
CA ASN A 36 -2.77 -3.75 -14.75
C ASN A 36 -2.95 -2.33 -15.31
N ASP A 37 -2.29 -2.05 -16.44
CA ASP A 37 -2.28 -0.74 -17.07
C ASP A 37 -3.67 -0.34 -17.60
N GLU A 38 -4.45 -1.29 -18.12
CA GLU A 38 -5.80 -1.06 -18.61
C GLU A 38 -6.73 -0.61 -17.49
N ALA A 39 -6.75 -1.34 -16.39
CA ALA A 39 -7.57 -0.99 -15.22
C ALA A 39 -7.14 0.35 -14.61
N ALA A 40 -5.84 0.66 -14.57
CA ALA A 40 -5.35 1.93 -14.07
C ALA A 40 -5.76 3.10 -14.97
N SER A 41 -5.69 2.93 -16.29
CA SER A 41 -6.11 3.93 -17.28
C SER A 41 -7.62 4.19 -17.20
N ALA A 42 -8.43 3.13 -17.12
CA ALA A 42 -9.88 3.24 -16.94
C ALA A 42 -10.23 3.96 -15.64
N PHE A 43 -9.57 3.61 -14.53
CA PHE A 43 -9.77 4.27 -13.24
C PHE A 43 -9.42 5.76 -13.28
N THR A 44 -8.32 6.13 -13.95
CA THR A 44 -7.96 7.54 -14.14
C THR A 44 -8.99 8.28 -14.98
N ALA A 45 -9.46 7.67 -16.07
CA ALA A 45 -10.47 8.27 -16.95
C ALA A 45 -11.81 8.52 -16.21
N GLU A 46 -12.24 7.57 -15.38
CA GLU A 46 -13.48 7.64 -14.62
C GLU A 46 -13.41 8.66 -13.47
N THR A 47 -12.31 8.63 -12.72
CA THR A 47 -12.22 9.37 -11.45
C THR A 47 -11.41 10.65 -11.52
N GLY A 48 -10.56 10.81 -12.53
CA GLY A 48 -9.56 11.87 -12.61
C GLY A 48 -8.45 11.76 -11.56
N ILE A 49 -8.33 10.60 -10.88
CA ILE A 49 -7.23 10.33 -9.94
C ILE A 49 -6.00 9.87 -10.74
N LYS A 50 -4.87 10.53 -10.51
CA LYS A 50 -3.61 10.16 -11.19
C LYS A 50 -3.09 8.83 -10.67
N THR A 51 -2.74 7.94 -11.61
CA THR A 51 -2.19 6.61 -11.28
C THR A 51 -0.69 6.55 -11.55
N TYR A 52 0.03 5.78 -10.73
CA TYR A 52 1.48 5.63 -10.78
C TYR A 52 1.86 4.17 -10.69
N LYS A 53 2.79 3.72 -11.53
CA LYS A 53 3.14 2.31 -11.67
C LYS A 53 4.46 1.97 -11.01
N TRP A 54 4.44 1.19 -9.94
CA TRP A 54 5.59 0.47 -9.37
C TRP A 54 5.15 -0.66 -8.46
N SER A 55 6.05 -1.63 -8.22
CA SER A 55 5.83 -2.71 -7.25
C SER A 55 6.19 -2.26 -5.85
N VAL A 56 5.30 -2.43 -4.88
CA VAL A 56 5.58 -2.14 -3.46
C VAL A 56 6.61 -3.10 -2.84
N ALA A 57 6.88 -4.24 -3.50
CA ALA A 57 7.92 -5.18 -3.07
C ALA A 57 9.35 -4.71 -3.38
N ASP A 58 9.52 -3.65 -4.19
CA ASP A 58 10.79 -3.08 -4.60
C ASP A 58 11.00 -1.73 -3.90
N TYR A 59 11.99 -1.66 -3.01
CA TYR A 59 12.28 -0.46 -2.22
C TYR A 59 12.70 0.74 -3.08
N ASP A 60 13.58 0.52 -4.07
CA ASP A 60 14.09 1.61 -4.90
C ASP A 60 12.99 2.15 -5.83
N ALA A 61 12.14 1.26 -6.36
CA ALA A 61 10.97 1.65 -7.12
C ALA A 61 9.95 2.43 -6.27
N CYS A 62 9.77 2.05 -5.00
CA CYS A 62 8.93 2.81 -4.07
C CYS A 62 9.48 4.20 -3.81
N ALA A 63 10.78 4.33 -3.53
CA ALA A 63 11.41 5.62 -3.28
C ALA A 63 11.31 6.56 -4.50
N ALA A 64 11.60 6.04 -5.71
CA ALA A 64 11.48 6.80 -6.95
C ALA A 64 10.02 7.19 -7.25
N GLY A 65 9.09 6.26 -7.09
CA GLY A 65 7.67 6.51 -7.34
C GLY A 65 7.07 7.53 -6.37
N ILE A 66 7.44 7.47 -5.09
CA ILE A 66 7.05 8.47 -4.09
C ILE A 66 7.61 9.84 -4.44
N ALA A 67 8.88 9.95 -4.82
CA ALA A 67 9.48 11.21 -5.24
C ALA A 67 8.72 11.83 -6.43
N GLN A 68 8.30 11.01 -7.40
CA GLN A 68 7.49 11.47 -8.53
C GLN A 68 6.10 11.96 -8.09
N VAL A 69 5.45 11.27 -7.14
CA VAL A 69 4.16 11.72 -6.57
C VAL A 69 4.32 13.06 -5.87
N GLU A 70 5.38 13.22 -5.08
CA GLU A 70 5.65 14.46 -4.35
C GLU A 70 6.01 15.63 -5.26
N GLU A 71 6.71 15.38 -6.36
CA GLU A 71 6.97 16.38 -7.41
C GLU A 71 5.68 16.85 -8.09
N ASP A 72 4.79 15.91 -8.42
CA ASP A 72 3.57 16.20 -9.17
C ASP A 72 2.45 16.83 -8.32
N LEU A 73 2.29 16.38 -7.07
CA LEU A 73 1.12 16.65 -6.25
C LEU A 73 1.43 17.36 -4.92
N GLY A 74 2.69 17.38 -4.54
CA GLY A 74 3.14 17.88 -3.24
C GLY A 74 3.40 16.76 -2.22
N PRO A 75 3.89 17.13 -1.03
CA PRO A 75 4.34 16.16 -0.03
C PRO A 75 3.22 15.21 0.42
N VAL A 76 3.53 13.92 0.49
CA VAL A 76 2.59 12.90 0.94
C VAL A 76 2.32 13.06 2.44
N ASP A 77 1.07 13.38 2.78
CA ASP A 77 0.60 13.53 4.17
C ASP A 77 -0.12 12.30 4.70
N ILE A 78 -0.72 11.51 3.81
CA ILE A 78 -1.48 10.31 4.14
C ILE A 78 -1.01 9.17 3.24
N LEU A 79 -0.57 8.07 3.85
CA LEU A 79 -0.27 6.83 3.15
C LEU A 79 -1.28 5.75 3.54
N VAL A 80 -1.92 5.13 2.55
CA VAL A 80 -2.75 3.95 2.75
C VAL A 80 -2.05 2.75 2.11
N ASN A 81 -1.46 1.90 2.94
CA ASN A 81 -0.88 0.62 2.55
C ASN A 81 -1.99 -0.42 2.38
N ASN A 82 -2.54 -0.49 1.17
CA ASN A 82 -3.61 -1.41 0.80
C ASN A 82 -3.14 -2.51 -0.16
N ALA A 83 -2.07 -2.32 -0.90
CA ALA A 83 -1.55 -3.33 -1.82
C ALA A 83 -1.30 -4.66 -1.11
N GLY A 84 -1.81 -5.74 -1.70
CA GLY A 84 -1.63 -7.08 -1.13
C GLY A 84 -2.00 -8.15 -2.14
N ILE A 85 -1.40 -9.33 -1.95
CA ILE A 85 -1.65 -10.53 -2.73
C ILE A 85 -1.84 -11.74 -1.80
N THR A 86 -2.45 -12.78 -2.32
CA THR A 86 -2.49 -14.12 -1.70
C THR A 86 -1.82 -15.14 -2.61
N ARG A 87 -1.20 -16.16 -2.02
CA ARG A 87 -0.66 -17.36 -2.69
C ARG A 87 -0.92 -18.54 -1.78
N ASP A 88 -2.17 -18.98 -1.81
CA ASP A 88 -2.69 -19.95 -0.85
C ASP A 88 -2.19 -21.36 -1.18
N ALA A 89 -1.71 -22.07 -0.17
CA ALA A 89 -1.35 -23.48 -0.21
C ALA A 89 -1.32 -24.04 1.22
N THR A 90 -1.64 -25.33 1.39
CA THR A 90 -1.37 -26.02 2.65
C THR A 90 0.13 -25.96 2.94
N PHE A 91 0.52 -25.79 4.21
CA PHE A 91 1.90 -25.44 4.56
C PHE A 91 2.96 -26.40 3.97
N HIS A 92 2.70 -27.71 4.00
CA HIS A 92 3.63 -28.72 3.44
C HIS A 92 3.74 -28.68 1.90
N LYS A 93 2.84 -27.99 1.21
CA LYS A 93 2.87 -27.80 -0.25
C LYS A 93 3.24 -26.37 -0.66
N MET A 94 3.32 -25.47 0.32
CA MET A 94 3.67 -24.06 0.05
C MET A 94 5.11 -23.96 -0.42
N THR A 95 5.33 -23.36 -1.58
CA THR A 95 6.66 -23.13 -2.10
C THR A 95 7.31 -21.90 -1.46
N LYS A 96 8.65 -21.88 -1.48
CA LYS A 96 9.40 -20.70 -1.01
C LYS A 96 9.02 -19.44 -1.80
N ASP A 97 8.78 -19.57 -3.09
CA ASP A 97 8.33 -18.47 -3.96
C ASP A 97 6.95 -17.92 -3.54
N GLN A 98 5.98 -18.79 -3.24
CA GLN A 98 4.68 -18.36 -2.73
C GLN A 98 4.80 -17.62 -1.39
N TRP A 99 5.69 -18.08 -0.52
CA TRP A 99 6.00 -17.39 0.73
C TRP A 99 6.62 -16.01 0.46
N ASP A 100 7.68 -15.96 -0.34
CA ASP A 100 8.43 -14.73 -0.61
C ASP A 100 7.60 -13.66 -1.30
N GLN A 101 6.78 -14.04 -2.28
CA GLN A 101 5.89 -13.10 -2.97
C GLN A 101 4.91 -12.43 -1.99
N VAL A 102 4.32 -13.20 -1.09
CA VAL A 102 3.35 -12.67 -0.13
C VAL A 102 4.03 -11.81 0.94
N ILE A 103 5.14 -12.27 1.52
CA ILE A 103 5.89 -11.46 2.50
C ILE A 103 6.46 -10.19 1.85
N GLY A 104 7.01 -10.30 0.64
CA GLY A 104 7.56 -9.17 -0.11
C GLY A 104 6.53 -8.07 -0.37
N THR A 105 5.35 -8.46 -0.83
CA THR A 105 4.29 -7.50 -1.15
C THR A 105 3.57 -7.00 0.11
N ASN A 106 3.09 -7.92 0.95
CA ASN A 106 2.15 -7.56 2.01
C ASN A 106 2.85 -7.03 3.27
N LEU A 107 4.09 -7.46 3.57
CA LEU A 107 4.81 -7.03 4.77
C LEU A 107 5.98 -6.09 4.45
N ASN A 108 6.92 -6.50 3.58
CA ASN A 108 8.05 -5.64 3.21
C ASN A 108 7.55 -4.37 2.51
N GLY A 109 6.45 -4.47 1.74
CA GLY A 109 5.80 -3.33 1.11
C GLY A 109 5.41 -2.21 2.08
N LEU A 110 5.04 -2.53 3.33
CA LEU A 110 4.77 -1.52 4.34
C LEU A 110 6.01 -0.69 4.67
N PHE A 111 7.13 -1.36 4.88
CA PHE A 111 8.41 -0.69 5.11
C PHE A 111 8.82 0.13 3.88
N ASN A 112 8.79 -0.49 2.70
CA ASN A 112 9.23 0.12 1.46
C ASN A 112 8.46 1.41 1.12
N MET A 113 7.18 1.45 1.42
CA MET A 113 6.34 2.63 1.19
C MET A 113 6.43 3.66 2.32
N THR A 114 6.52 3.20 3.57
CA THR A 114 6.48 4.10 4.73
C THR A 114 7.82 4.79 4.98
N HIS A 115 8.93 4.05 4.85
CA HIS A 115 10.26 4.55 5.20
C HIS A 115 10.67 5.81 4.40
N PRO A 116 10.47 5.90 3.07
CA PRO A 116 10.87 7.08 2.30
C PRO A 116 10.11 8.37 2.68
N ILE A 117 8.84 8.27 3.06
CA ILE A 117 8.01 9.44 3.41
C ILE A 117 8.12 9.84 4.88
N TRP A 118 8.61 8.95 5.74
CA TRP A 118 8.63 9.13 7.20
C TRP A 118 9.39 10.39 7.65
N PRO A 119 10.60 10.68 7.13
CA PRO A 119 11.32 11.90 7.50
C PRO A 119 10.55 13.18 7.19
N GLY A 120 9.87 13.22 6.04
CA GLY A 120 9.04 14.36 5.61
C GLY A 120 7.84 14.56 6.52
N MET A 121 7.12 13.50 6.86
CA MET A 121 6.00 13.55 7.81
C MET A 121 6.46 14.04 9.19
N ARG A 122 7.57 13.51 9.71
CA ARG A 122 8.16 13.98 10.99
C ARG A 122 8.55 15.46 10.94
N GLY A 123 9.23 15.88 9.90
CA GLY A 123 9.70 17.26 9.74
C GLY A 123 8.54 18.27 9.68
N ARG A 124 7.41 17.89 9.11
CA ARG A 124 6.19 18.72 9.05
C ARG A 124 5.32 18.63 10.30
N GLY A 125 5.60 17.72 11.22
CA GLY A 125 4.77 17.48 12.41
C GLY A 125 3.38 16.91 12.08
N PHE A 126 3.20 16.36 10.88
CA PHE A 126 1.95 15.74 10.45
C PHE A 126 2.20 14.56 9.50
N GLY A 127 1.47 13.47 9.73
CA GLY A 127 1.38 12.31 8.86
C GLY A 127 0.30 11.35 9.34
N ARG A 128 -0.22 10.55 8.40
CA ARG A 128 -1.11 9.41 8.71
C ARG A 128 -0.69 8.23 7.89
N VAL A 129 -0.37 7.13 8.54
CA VAL A 129 -0.07 5.84 7.90
C VAL A 129 -1.17 4.86 8.30
N ILE A 130 -1.91 4.39 7.30
CA ILE A 130 -3.04 3.46 7.45
C ILE A 130 -2.66 2.15 6.79
N ASN A 131 -2.58 1.08 7.58
CA ASN A 131 -2.22 -0.26 7.09
C ASN A 131 -3.47 -1.14 7.05
N ILE A 132 -3.83 -1.63 5.85
CA ILE A 132 -4.99 -2.53 5.66
C ILE A 132 -4.56 -3.94 6.01
N SER A 133 -4.87 -4.37 7.23
CA SER A 133 -4.61 -5.72 7.70
C SER A 133 -5.77 -6.68 7.39
N SER A 134 -5.87 -7.78 8.09
CA SER A 134 -6.90 -8.80 7.90
C SER A 134 -7.23 -9.48 9.22
N ILE A 135 -8.45 -9.97 9.35
CA ILE A 135 -8.82 -10.88 10.45
C ILE A 135 -7.92 -12.13 10.47
N ASN A 136 -7.41 -12.55 9.31
CA ASN A 136 -6.51 -13.70 9.21
C ASN A 136 -5.12 -13.44 9.83
N GLY A 137 -4.74 -12.18 10.03
CA GLY A 137 -3.58 -11.80 10.83
C GLY A 137 -3.79 -11.97 12.34
N GLN A 138 -5.03 -12.02 12.80
CA GLN A 138 -5.39 -12.22 14.20
C GLN A 138 -5.67 -13.70 14.52
N LYS A 139 -6.57 -14.34 13.73
CA LYS A 139 -7.02 -15.72 14.00
C LYS A 139 -6.19 -16.79 13.27
N GLY A 140 -5.41 -16.42 12.26
CA GLY A 140 -4.83 -17.36 11.32
C GLY A 140 -5.87 -17.94 10.36
N GLN A 141 -5.37 -18.55 9.25
CA GLN A 141 -6.23 -19.24 8.29
C GLN A 141 -5.47 -20.43 7.69
N MET A 142 -6.09 -21.59 7.66
CA MET A 142 -5.52 -22.76 6.99
C MET A 142 -5.26 -22.44 5.51
N GLY A 143 -4.09 -22.84 4.99
CA GLY A 143 -3.66 -22.52 3.62
C GLY A 143 -3.07 -21.12 3.44
N GLN A 144 -3.05 -20.28 4.46
CA GLN A 144 -2.57 -18.90 4.39
C GLN A 144 -1.47 -18.60 5.44
N ALA A 145 -0.54 -19.52 5.66
CA ALA A 145 0.55 -19.30 6.62
C ALA A 145 1.37 -18.05 6.28
N ASN A 146 1.67 -17.83 4.98
CA ASN A 146 2.34 -16.64 4.48
C ASN A 146 1.53 -15.36 4.67
N TYR A 147 0.26 -15.37 4.25
CA TYR A 147 -0.62 -14.22 4.32
C TYR A 147 -0.97 -13.85 5.77
N SER A 148 -1.28 -14.84 6.59
CA SER A 148 -1.57 -14.60 8.01
C SER A 148 -0.36 -14.05 8.77
N ALA A 149 0.86 -14.55 8.48
CA ALA A 149 2.10 -14.02 9.04
C ALA A 149 2.33 -12.57 8.64
N ALA A 150 2.16 -12.23 7.34
CA ALA A 150 2.29 -10.86 6.86
C ALA A 150 1.27 -9.93 7.52
N LYS A 151 0.01 -10.34 7.59
CA LYS A 151 -1.07 -9.52 8.16
C LYS A 151 -1.00 -9.36 9.67
N ALA A 152 -0.42 -10.33 10.39
CA ALA A 152 -0.04 -10.18 11.79
C ALA A 152 1.12 -9.19 11.96
N GLY A 153 2.10 -9.23 11.05
CA GLY A 153 3.20 -8.28 10.97
C GLY A 153 2.71 -6.83 10.76
N ASP A 154 1.68 -6.62 9.94
CA ASP A 154 1.05 -5.29 9.74
C ASP A 154 0.61 -4.68 11.07
N ILE A 155 0.01 -5.49 11.96
CA ILE A 155 -0.48 -5.05 13.28
C ILE A 155 0.70 -4.66 14.17
N GLY A 156 1.74 -5.50 14.22
CA GLY A 156 2.96 -5.23 15.00
C GLY A 156 3.68 -3.97 14.51
N PHE A 157 3.85 -3.84 13.20
CA PHE A 157 4.45 -2.67 12.55
C PHE A 157 3.69 -1.37 12.90
N THR A 158 2.35 -1.40 12.77
CA THR A 158 1.50 -0.26 13.10
C THR A 158 1.66 0.18 14.55
N LYS A 159 1.64 -0.77 15.50
CA LYS A 159 1.81 -0.48 16.93
C LYS A 159 3.19 0.10 17.24
N ALA A 160 4.23 -0.41 16.59
CA ALA A 160 5.60 0.09 16.80
C ALA A 160 5.78 1.52 16.30
N LEU A 161 5.22 1.85 15.12
CA LEU A 161 5.30 3.20 14.57
C LEU A 161 4.47 4.24 15.34
N ALA A 162 3.47 3.79 16.09
CA ALA A 162 2.60 4.66 16.86
C ALA A 162 3.22 5.15 18.20
N GLN A 163 4.40 4.62 18.61
CA GLN A 163 5.14 5.06 19.80
C GLN A 163 5.93 6.33 19.52
#